data_78b3477b786fd81bedf6516848513ba9
#
_entry.id   78b3477b786fd81bedf6516848513ba9
#
_cell.length_a   1.000
_cell.length_b   1.000
_cell.length_c   1.000
_cell.angle_alpha   90.00
_cell.angle_beta   90.00
_cell.angle_gamma   90.00
#
_symmetry.space_group_name_H-M   'P 1'
#
loop_
_entity.id
_entity.type
_entity.pdbx_description
1 polymer ?
#
loop_
_entity_poly.entity_id
_entity_poly.type
_entity_poly.pdbx_seq_one_letter_code
_entity_poly.pdbx_strand_id
1 'polypeptide(L)'
;MTRAVEELNRRMLRARDAMDRTYAEPLDVPRLARIACVSEAHFIRIFRATFGETPHRYLQRRRVERAMFLLRETDRNITDICLDVGFASLGTFGRTFRDIVGMTPTEYRERTEVMVAPTCFTMAWTRPSSFGEASRKNGQ
;
A
#
# COMPACT_ATOMS: atom_id res chain seq x y z
N MET A 1 -3.01 30.85 -10.26
CA MET A 1 -1.75 30.19 -9.86
C MET A 1 -0.63 30.64 -10.78
N THR A 2 0.53 30.90 -10.23
CA THR A 2 1.66 31.39 -11.02
C THR A 2 2.39 30.25 -11.69
N ARG A 3 3.14 30.59 -12.75
CA ARG A 3 3.96 29.59 -13.45
C ARG A 3 4.96 28.92 -12.52
N ALA A 4 5.54 29.71 -11.58
CA ALA A 4 6.52 29.16 -10.63
C ALA A 4 5.90 28.11 -9.73
N VAL A 5 4.67 28.36 -9.27
CA VAL A 5 3.95 27.37 -8.42
C VAL A 5 3.60 26.14 -9.21
N GLU A 6 3.17 26.31 -10.46
CA GLU A 6 2.84 25.18 -11.33
C GLU A 6 4.07 24.32 -11.59
N GLU A 7 5.20 24.97 -11.84
CA GLU A 7 6.45 24.24 -12.10
C GLU A 7 6.88 23.47 -10.86
N LEU A 8 6.78 24.08 -9.69
CA LEU A 8 7.13 23.42 -8.44
C LEU A 8 6.22 22.21 -8.21
N ASN A 9 4.93 22.37 -8.45
CA ASN A 9 3.98 21.26 -8.33
C ASN A 9 4.34 20.11 -9.26
N ARG A 10 4.74 20.40 -10.49
CA ARG A 10 5.15 19.35 -11.43
C ARG A 10 6.38 18.59 -10.92
N ARG A 11 7.35 19.32 -10.33
CA ARG A 11 8.54 18.69 -9.77
C ARG A 11 8.20 17.80 -8.59
N MET A 12 7.27 18.26 -7.74
CA MET A 12 6.83 17.45 -6.60
C MET A 12 6.10 16.18 -7.06
N LEU A 13 5.30 16.30 -8.12
CA LEU A 13 4.64 15.12 -8.69
C LEU A 13 5.66 14.12 -9.26
N ARG A 14 6.73 14.61 -9.90
CA ARG A 14 7.78 13.72 -10.40
C ARG A 14 8.49 12.99 -9.26
N ALA A 15 8.73 13.69 -8.16
CA ALA A 15 9.33 13.05 -6.98
C ALA A 15 8.40 11.99 -6.40
N ARG A 16 7.10 12.28 -6.30
CA ARG A 16 6.13 11.31 -5.81
C ARG A 16 6.04 10.09 -6.73
N ASP A 17 6.05 10.32 -8.04
CA ASP A 17 6.06 9.20 -9.00
C ASP A 17 7.28 8.31 -8.82
N ALA A 18 8.44 8.91 -8.52
CA ALA A 18 9.65 8.14 -8.25
C ALA A 18 9.48 7.29 -6.99
N MET A 19 8.83 7.82 -5.96
CA MET A 19 8.53 7.05 -4.75
C MET A 19 7.61 5.87 -5.06
N ASP A 20 6.60 6.09 -5.90
CA ASP A 20 5.66 5.02 -6.26
C ASP A 20 6.36 3.90 -7.02
N ARG A 21 7.33 4.23 -7.86
CA ARG A 21 8.06 3.22 -8.63
C ARG A 21 9.02 2.40 -7.76
N THR A 22 9.48 2.97 -6.64
CA THR A 22 10.46 2.31 -5.79
C THR A 22 9.96 2.21 -4.34
N TYR A 23 8.67 1.98 -4.17
CA TYR A 23 8.06 2.01 -2.84
C TYR A 23 8.64 0.96 -1.87
N ALA A 24 9.15 -0.14 -2.40
CA ALA A 24 9.71 -1.21 -1.57
C ALA A 24 11.16 -0.94 -1.16
N GLU A 25 11.78 0.10 -1.70
CA GLU A 25 13.15 0.46 -1.37
C GLU A 25 13.18 1.49 -0.25
N PRO A 26 14.31 1.61 0.46
CA PRO A 26 14.41 2.63 1.51
C PRO A 26 14.14 4.04 0.98
N LEU A 27 13.55 4.87 1.81
CA LEU A 27 13.28 6.26 1.46
C LEU A 27 14.60 7.01 1.24
N ASP A 28 14.74 7.63 0.10
CA ASP A 28 15.96 8.34 -0.31
C ASP A 28 15.63 9.82 -0.50
N VAL A 29 15.56 10.56 0.60
CA VAL A 29 15.19 11.98 0.57
C VAL A 29 16.18 12.80 -0.28
N PRO A 30 17.51 12.60 -0.18
CA PRO A 30 18.44 13.33 -1.06
C PRO A 30 18.13 13.16 -2.54
N ARG A 31 17.83 11.95 -2.99
CA ARG A 31 17.47 11.70 -4.39
C ARG A 31 16.19 12.42 -4.78
N LEU A 32 15.18 12.34 -3.93
CA LEU A 32 13.90 12.97 -4.21
C LEU A 32 14.01 14.49 -4.25
N ALA A 33 14.81 15.07 -3.37
CA ALA A 33 15.06 16.50 -3.37
C ALA A 33 15.75 16.92 -4.67
N ARG A 34 16.68 16.11 -5.18
CA ARG A 34 17.31 16.40 -6.47
C ARG A 34 16.29 16.36 -7.60
N ILE A 35 15.41 15.37 -7.60
CA ILE A 35 14.34 15.30 -8.61
C ILE A 35 13.48 16.56 -8.58
N ALA A 36 13.16 17.03 -7.38
CA ALA A 36 12.34 18.23 -7.20
C ALA A 36 13.12 19.53 -7.34
N CYS A 37 14.46 19.44 -7.47
CA CYS A 37 15.35 20.61 -7.62
C CYS A 37 15.26 21.56 -6.43
N VAL A 38 15.22 21.01 -5.22
CA VAL A 38 15.18 21.78 -3.98
C VAL A 38 16.10 21.14 -2.94
N SER A 39 16.35 21.84 -1.82
CA SER A 39 17.09 21.26 -0.71
C SER A 39 16.24 20.19 -0.02
N GLU A 40 16.90 19.32 0.75
CA GLU A 40 16.17 18.25 1.45
C GLU A 40 15.15 18.80 2.44
N ALA A 41 15.52 19.79 3.24
CA ALA A 41 14.60 20.39 4.21
C ALA A 41 13.41 21.04 3.50
N HIS A 42 13.69 21.72 2.40
CA HIS A 42 12.65 22.38 1.60
C HIS A 42 11.74 21.34 0.96
N PHE A 43 12.31 20.25 0.47
CA PHE A 43 11.54 19.14 -0.12
C PHE A 43 10.51 18.60 0.87
N ILE A 44 10.94 18.31 2.09
CA ILE A 44 10.03 17.77 3.10
C ILE A 44 8.89 18.72 3.39
N ARG A 45 9.19 20.01 3.55
CA ARG A 45 8.15 21.01 3.84
C ARG A 45 7.17 21.16 2.69
N ILE A 46 7.68 21.24 1.46
CA ILE A 46 6.81 21.43 0.30
C ILE A 46 5.99 20.18 0.04
N PHE A 47 6.59 18.99 0.18
CA PHE A 47 5.86 17.73 0.00
C PHE A 47 4.66 17.69 0.95
N ARG A 48 4.89 18.00 2.22
CA ARG A 48 3.81 18.01 3.20
C ARG A 48 2.74 19.05 2.88
N ALA A 49 3.16 20.23 2.45
CA ALA A 49 2.21 21.28 2.08
C ALA A 49 1.40 20.91 0.85
N THR A 50 2.03 20.24 -0.11
CA THR A 50 1.38 19.88 -1.37
C THR A 50 0.45 18.69 -1.22
N PHE A 51 0.89 17.64 -0.51
CA PHE A 51 0.18 16.36 -0.45
C PHE A 51 -0.48 16.07 0.90
N GLY A 52 -0.29 16.93 1.88
CA GLY A 52 -0.94 16.77 3.19
C GLY A 52 -0.27 15.79 4.13
N GLU A 53 0.83 15.18 3.74
CA GLU A 53 1.55 14.22 4.59
C GLU A 53 3.03 14.26 4.25
N THR A 54 3.87 13.82 5.20
CA THR A 54 5.31 13.79 4.98
C THR A 54 5.67 12.71 3.96
N PRO A 55 6.86 12.79 3.34
CA PRO A 55 7.31 11.71 2.45
C PRO A 55 7.34 10.35 3.13
N HIS A 56 7.79 10.31 4.39
CA HIS A 56 7.84 9.05 5.14
C HIS A 56 6.44 8.45 5.31
N ARG A 57 5.46 9.27 5.71
CA ARG A 57 4.09 8.79 5.90
C ARG A 57 3.47 8.37 4.58
N TYR A 58 3.72 9.12 3.53
CA TYR A 58 3.24 8.76 2.19
C TYR A 58 3.76 7.38 1.80
N LEU A 59 5.07 7.14 1.99
CA LEU A 59 5.66 5.86 1.62
C LEU A 59 5.06 4.72 2.42
N GLN A 60 4.88 4.91 3.75
CA GLN A 60 4.25 3.89 4.57
C GLN A 60 2.85 3.55 4.07
N ARG A 61 2.09 4.58 3.72
CA ARG A 61 0.72 4.37 3.24
C ARG A 61 0.72 3.62 1.90
N ARG A 62 1.64 3.95 1.00
CA ARG A 62 1.73 3.23 -0.27
C ARG A 62 2.10 1.76 -0.06
N ARG A 63 3.02 1.49 0.84
CA ARG A 63 3.40 0.11 1.18
C ARG A 63 2.21 -0.66 1.75
N VAL A 64 1.46 -0.03 2.63
CA VAL A 64 0.27 -0.65 3.24
C VAL A 64 -0.80 -0.91 2.19
N GLU A 65 -1.02 0.02 1.26
CA GLU A 65 -1.98 -0.19 0.18
C GLU A 65 -1.60 -1.38 -0.68
N ARG A 66 -0.32 -1.52 -0.99
CA ARG A 66 0.14 -2.69 -1.75
C ARG A 66 -0.02 -3.98 -0.96
N ALA A 67 0.26 -3.92 0.34
CA ALA A 67 0.05 -5.08 1.20
C ALA A 67 -1.42 -5.48 1.25
N MET A 68 -2.33 -4.52 1.31
CA MET A 68 -3.76 -4.80 1.28
C MET A 68 -4.14 -5.57 0.01
N PHE A 69 -3.61 -5.14 -1.12
CA PHE A 69 -3.85 -5.83 -2.39
C PHE A 69 -3.36 -7.28 -2.32
N LEU A 70 -2.12 -7.48 -1.85
CA LEU A 70 -1.55 -8.83 -1.76
C LEU A 70 -2.29 -9.71 -0.76
N LEU A 71 -2.77 -9.14 0.32
CA LEU A 71 -3.56 -9.89 1.32
C LEU A 71 -4.88 -10.36 0.75
N ARG A 72 -5.52 -9.54 -0.11
CA ARG A 72 -6.81 -9.90 -0.72
C ARG A 72 -6.66 -10.85 -1.90
N GLU A 73 -5.65 -10.61 -2.72
CA GLU A 73 -5.59 -11.27 -4.04
C GLU A 73 -4.66 -12.47 -4.09
N THR A 74 -3.92 -12.74 -3.02
CA THR A 74 -3.01 -13.89 -2.99
C THR A 74 -3.14 -14.61 -1.66
N ASP A 75 -2.60 -15.82 -1.60
CA ASP A 75 -2.52 -16.58 -0.34
C ASP A 75 -1.11 -16.55 0.26
N ARG A 76 -0.28 -15.61 -0.20
CA ARG A 76 1.08 -15.45 0.31
C ARG A 76 1.05 -15.16 1.81
N ASN A 77 2.03 -15.69 2.54
CA ASN A 77 2.03 -15.48 3.98
C ASN A 77 2.40 -14.03 4.33
N ILE A 78 2.01 -13.62 5.52
CA ILE A 78 2.13 -12.23 5.95
C ILE A 78 3.58 -11.78 6.03
N THR A 79 4.49 -12.68 6.45
CA THR A 79 5.91 -12.35 6.51
C THR A 79 6.47 -12.00 5.13
N ASP A 80 6.14 -12.80 4.12
CA ASP A 80 6.60 -12.54 2.76
C ASP A 80 6.04 -11.22 2.23
N ILE A 81 4.77 -10.96 2.48
CA ILE A 81 4.15 -9.71 2.07
C ILE A 81 4.84 -8.53 2.73
N CYS A 82 5.10 -8.63 4.02
CA CYS A 82 5.79 -7.59 4.78
C CYS A 82 7.12 -7.21 4.14
N LEU A 83 7.92 -8.21 3.81
CA LEU A 83 9.24 -7.98 3.21
C LEU A 83 9.12 -7.45 1.77
N ASP A 84 8.19 -7.99 1.00
CA ASP A 84 8.02 -7.59 -0.39
C ASP A 84 7.62 -6.13 -0.53
N VAL A 85 6.82 -5.61 0.40
CA VAL A 85 6.39 -4.22 0.30
C VAL A 85 7.37 -3.25 0.96
N GLY A 86 8.47 -3.77 1.54
CA GLY A 86 9.57 -2.93 1.97
C GLY A 86 9.70 -2.70 3.47
N PHE A 87 8.93 -3.39 4.29
CA PHE A 87 9.09 -3.28 5.74
C PHE A 87 10.23 -4.18 6.21
N ALA A 88 11.04 -3.69 7.14
CA ALA A 88 12.17 -4.42 7.65
C ALA A 88 11.79 -5.45 8.73
N SER A 89 10.67 -5.26 9.41
CA SER A 89 10.24 -6.17 10.47
C SER A 89 8.74 -6.32 10.50
N LEU A 90 8.29 -7.50 10.93
CA LEU A 90 6.87 -7.78 11.09
C LEU A 90 6.22 -6.88 12.14
N GLY A 91 6.95 -6.54 13.19
CA GLY A 91 6.42 -5.67 14.23
C GLY A 91 6.10 -4.27 13.70
N THR A 92 7.01 -3.69 12.96
CA THR A 92 6.79 -2.37 12.36
C THR A 92 5.65 -2.42 11.34
N PHE A 93 5.64 -3.46 10.51
CA PHE A 93 4.57 -3.65 9.53
C PHE A 93 3.21 -3.74 10.21
N GLY A 94 3.10 -4.59 11.23
CA GLY A 94 1.82 -4.78 11.92
C GLY A 94 1.31 -3.49 12.55
N ARG A 95 2.18 -2.75 13.24
CA ARG A 95 1.78 -1.49 13.86
C ARG A 95 1.36 -0.45 12.83
N THR A 96 2.14 -0.31 11.77
CA THR A 96 1.83 0.66 10.71
C THR A 96 0.55 0.31 9.98
N PHE A 97 0.38 -0.98 9.67
CA PHE A 97 -0.84 -1.46 9.01
C PHE A 97 -2.07 -1.18 9.87
N ARG A 98 -1.99 -1.53 11.15
CA ARG A 98 -3.11 -1.32 12.06
C ARG A 98 -3.41 0.17 12.24
N ASP A 99 -2.37 0.99 12.29
CA ASP A 99 -2.55 2.44 12.42
C ASP A 99 -3.29 3.03 11.21
N ILE A 100 -2.98 2.55 10.02
CA ILE A 100 -3.57 3.09 8.79
C ILE A 100 -4.93 2.44 8.47
N VAL A 101 -5.04 1.13 8.63
CA VAL A 101 -6.23 0.37 8.20
C VAL A 101 -7.23 0.18 9.33
N GLY A 102 -6.79 0.19 10.58
CA GLY A 102 -7.67 0.00 11.72
C GLY A 102 -7.79 -1.43 12.19
N MET A 103 -7.08 -2.35 11.57
CA MET A 103 -7.06 -3.76 11.98
C MET A 103 -5.73 -4.38 11.58
N THR A 104 -5.43 -5.56 12.13
CA THR A 104 -4.17 -6.24 11.80
C THR A 104 -4.23 -6.82 10.39
N PRO A 105 -3.07 -7.13 9.79
CA PRO A 105 -3.06 -7.79 8.48
C PRO A 105 -3.84 -9.09 8.46
N THR A 106 -3.72 -9.90 9.53
CA THR A 106 -4.46 -11.16 9.62
C THR A 106 -5.95 -10.92 9.66
N GLU A 107 -6.40 -9.99 10.50
CA GLU A 107 -7.82 -9.63 10.59
C GLU A 107 -8.34 -9.12 9.26
N TYR A 108 -7.56 -8.32 8.57
CA TYR A 108 -7.94 -7.77 7.27
C TYR A 108 -8.15 -8.87 6.25
N ARG A 109 -7.22 -9.83 6.20
CA ARG A 109 -7.32 -10.95 5.26
C ARG A 109 -8.56 -11.80 5.55
N GLU A 110 -8.77 -12.11 6.82
CA GLU A 110 -9.91 -12.94 7.23
C GLU A 110 -11.23 -12.27 6.90
N ARG A 111 -11.32 -10.97 7.19
CA ARG A 111 -12.54 -10.23 6.92
C ARG A 111 -12.82 -10.15 5.42
N THR A 112 -11.80 -9.96 4.62
CA THR A 112 -11.95 -9.89 3.17
C THR A 112 -12.41 -11.23 2.61
N GLU A 113 -11.86 -12.33 3.11
CA GLU A 113 -12.28 -13.65 2.68
C GLU A 113 -13.74 -13.91 3.00
N VAL A 114 -14.17 -13.53 4.18
CA VAL A 114 -15.58 -13.70 4.58
C VAL A 114 -16.50 -12.87 3.70
N MET A 115 -16.11 -11.65 3.37
CA MET A 115 -16.95 -10.78 2.55
C MET A 115 -17.05 -11.25 1.10
N VAL A 116 -16.01 -11.85 0.59
CA VAL A 116 -15.97 -12.30 -0.81
C VAL A 116 -16.67 -13.65 -1.00
N ALA A 117 -16.53 -14.55 -0.04
CA ALA A 117 -17.06 -15.90 -0.18
C ALA A 117 -18.55 -15.97 -0.48
N PRO A 118 -19.42 -15.26 0.23
CA PRO A 118 -20.86 -15.31 -0.09
C PRO A 118 -21.16 -14.84 -1.51
N THR A 119 -20.45 -13.85 -1.97
CA THR A 119 -20.66 -13.32 -3.31
C THR A 119 -20.26 -14.32 -4.37
N CYS A 120 -19.10 -14.92 -4.21
CA CYS A 120 -18.65 -15.97 -5.12
C CYS A 120 -19.62 -17.11 -5.14
N PHE A 121 -20.17 -17.45 -4.00
CA PHE A 121 -21.07 -18.55 -3.85
C PHE A 121 -22.37 -18.35 -4.60
N THR A 122 -22.93 -17.16 -4.49
CA THR A 122 -24.18 -16.86 -5.16
C THR A 122 -24.02 -16.80 -6.65
N MET A 123 -22.86 -16.47 -7.10
CA MET A 123 -22.59 -16.46 -8.53
C MET A 123 -22.37 -17.84 -9.05
N ALA A 124 -21.80 -18.63 -8.28
CA ALA A 124 -21.46 -19.95 -8.68
C ALA A 124 -22.58 -20.86 -8.63
N TRP A 125 -23.43 -20.45 -8.58
CA TRP A 125 -24.16 -21.03 -8.35
C TRP A 125 -24.58 -20.85 -8.76
N THR A 126 -23.99 -20.41 -8.88
CA THR A 126 -23.64 -20.17 -8.88
C THR A 126 -22.96 -20.60 -9.10
N ARG A 127 -22.89 -21.28 -9.32
CA ARG A 127 -22.04 -21.78 -9.12
C ARG A 127 -21.62 -22.51 -8.81
N PRO A 128 -21.99 -23.26 -8.92
CA PRO A 128 -21.31 -23.81 -8.26
C PRO A 128 -20.76 -24.30 -8.25
N SER A 129 -20.82 -24.77 -8.13
CA SER A 129 -19.90 -25.17 -7.57
C SER A 129 -19.25 -25.49 -7.53
N SER A 130 -19.37 -25.70 -7.52
CA SER A 130 -18.38 -25.83 -6.97
C SER A 130 -17.84 -25.89 -6.71
N PHE A 131 -18.03 -26.13 -6.59
CA PHE A 131 -17.20 -26.16 -5.86
C PHE A 131 -16.77 -26.40 -5.36
N GLY A 132 -17.26 -26.60 -5.18
CA GLY A 132 -16.65 -26.75 -4.35
C GLY A 132 -16.35 -26.92 -4.04
N GLU A 133 -16.70 -27.22 -3.85
CA GLU A 133 -16.15 -27.30 -3.20
C GLU A 133 -15.50 -27.23 -2.83
N ALA A 134 -15.82 -27.61 -2.91
CA ALA A 134 -15.00 -27.51 -2.27
C ALA A 134 -14.51 -27.34 -2.02
N SER A 135 -14.78 -27.56 -2.09
CA SER A 135 -14.05 -27.32 -1.46
C SER A 135 -13.81 -27.24 -1.14
N ARG A 136 -14.03 -27.64 -1.00
CA ARG A 136 -13.62 -27.44 -0.43
C ARG A 136 -13.36 -27.59 0.04
N LYS A 137 -14.00 -28.05 0.12
CA LYS A 137 -13.73 -28.06 0.63
C LYS A 137 -13.51 -27.92 0.95
N ASN A 138 -14.23 -28.46 0.54
CA ASN A 138 -13.93 -28.27 1.03
C ASN A 138 -13.85 -27.82 1.30
N GLY A 139 -14.29 -28.08 1.16
CA GLY A 139 -14.19 -27.67 1.65
C GLY A 139 -14.23 -27.31 1.75
N GLN A 140 -14.40 -27.61 1.76
CA GLN A 140 -14.28 -27.27 2.00
C GLN A 140 -14.18 -26.90 2.07
#